data_35ab50e5dbcb51a37ed21e45c77af689
#
_entry.id   35ab50e5dbcb51a37ed21e45c77af689
#
_cell.length_a   1.000
_cell.length_b   1.000
_cell.length_c   1.000
_cell.angle_alpha   90.00
_cell.angle_beta   90.00
_cell.angle_gamma   90.00
#
_symmetry.space_group_name_H-M   'P 1'
#
loop_
_entity.id
_entity.type
_entity.pdbx_description
1 polymer ?
#
loop_
_entity_poly.entity_id
_entity_poly.type
_entity_poly.pdbx_seq_one_letter_code
_entity_poly.pdbx_strand_id
1 'polypeptide(L)' 'TNADIAKELIDNSGLDVQSAIEFKEAADKVQAVLA' A
#
# COMPACT_ATOMS: atom_id res chain seq x y z
N THR A 1 -8.00 11.42 22.62
CA THR A 1 -9.15 11.93 21.86
C THR A 1 -9.38 11.10 20.61
N ASN A 2 -10.56 11.25 20.03
CA ASN A 2 -10.92 10.52 18.80
C ASN A 2 -10.05 10.93 17.62
N ALA A 3 -9.47 12.12 17.67
CA ALA A 3 -8.60 12.62 16.60
C ALA A 3 -7.33 11.78 16.48
N ASP A 4 -6.79 11.29 17.59
CA ASP A 4 -5.60 10.45 17.55
C ASP A 4 -5.90 9.10 16.90
N ILE A 5 -7.04 8.53 17.21
CA ILE A 5 -7.46 7.26 16.63
C ILE A 5 -7.71 7.42 15.14
N ALA A 6 -8.38 8.51 14.76
CA ALA A 6 -8.65 8.77 13.35
C ALA A 6 -7.36 8.93 12.56
N LYS A 7 -6.37 9.61 13.13
CA LYS A 7 -5.08 9.78 12.47
C LYS A 7 -4.38 8.44 12.26
N GLU A 8 -4.41 7.58 13.28
CA GLU A 8 -3.80 6.26 13.15
C GLU A 8 -4.46 5.43 12.05
N LEU A 9 -5.79 5.49 11.96
CA LEU A 9 -6.51 4.77 10.92
C LEU A 9 -6.13 5.26 9.52
N ILE A 10 -6.00 6.58 9.37
CA ILE A 10 -5.62 7.15 8.09
C ILE A 10 -4.18 6.79 7.75
N ASP A 11 -3.27 6.85 8.71
CA ASP A 11 -1.87 6.49 8.50
C ASP A 11 -1.74 5.02 8.10
N ASN A 12 -2.46 4.13 8.77
CA ASN A 12 -2.44 2.70 8.46
C ASN A 12 -3.03 2.42 7.08
N SER A 13 -4.11 3.12 6.72
CA SER A 13 -4.71 2.98 5.40
C SER A 13 -3.74 3.43 4.31
N GLY A 14 -3.00 4.52 4.56
CA GLY A 14 -2.00 4.99 3.62
C GLY A 14 -0.89 3.97 3.40
N LEU A 15 -0.44 3.33 4.48
CA LEU A 15 0.58 2.29 4.39
C LEU A 15 0.06 1.06 3.64
N ASP A 16 -1.19 0.68 3.87
CA ASP A 16 -1.79 -0.45 3.17
C ASP A 16 -1.90 -0.19 1.67
N VAL A 17 -2.31 1.02 1.30
CA VAL A 17 -2.39 1.41 -0.11
C VAL A 17 -1.00 1.41 -0.73
N GLN A 18 -0.01 1.96 -0.04
CA GLN A 18 1.36 2.00 -0.55
C GLN A 18 1.92 0.58 -0.74
N SER A 19 1.66 -0.31 0.20
CA SER A 19 2.08 -1.70 0.09
C SER A 19 1.44 -2.39 -1.11
N ALA A 20 0.17 -2.11 -1.37
CA ALA A 20 -0.53 -2.67 -2.52
C ALA A 20 0.04 -2.17 -3.84
N ILE A 21 0.39 -0.88 -3.89
CA ILE A 21 1.02 -0.29 -5.08
C ILE A 21 2.37 -0.95 -5.35
N GLU A 22 3.20 -1.09 -4.32
CA GLU A 22 4.51 -1.72 -4.44
C GLU A 22 4.40 -3.17 -4.87
N PHE A 23 3.43 -3.89 -4.31
CA PHE A 23 3.19 -5.28 -4.68
C PHE A 23 2.80 -5.40 -6.15
N LYS A 24 1.92 -4.53 -6.60
CA LYS A 24 1.48 -4.53 -7.99
C LYS A 24 2.62 -4.21 -8.94
N GLU A 25 3.46 -3.24 -8.59
CA GLU A 25 4.63 -2.88 -9.39
C GLU A 25 5.60 -4.05 -9.52
N ALA A 26 5.84 -4.76 -8.42
CA ALA A 26 6.71 -5.93 -8.44
C ALA A 26 6.12 -7.04 -9.31
N ALA A 27 4.82 -7.26 -9.21
CA ALA A 27 4.14 -8.27 -10.01
C ALA A 27 4.20 -7.93 -11.50
N ASP A 28 4.02 -6.65 -11.83
CA ASP A 28 4.10 -6.19 -13.21
C ASP A 28 5.50 -6.42 -13.79
N LYS A 29 6.54 -6.17 -13.00
CA LYS A 29 7.91 -6.37 -13.44
C LYS A 29 8.22 -7.84 -13.68
N VAL A 30 7.77 -8.70 -12.78
CA VAL A 30 7.96 -10.16 -12.93
C VAL A 30 7.25 -10.64 -14.18
N GLN A 31 6.03 -10.18 -14.40
CA GLN A 31 5.26 -10.57 -15.57
C GLN A 31 5.93 -10.11 -16.86
N ALA A 32 6.51 -8.92 -16.85
CA ALA A 32 7.22 -8.40 -18.02
C ALA A 32 8.44 -9.26 -18.35
N VAL A 33 9.13 -9.78 -17.33
CA VAL A 33 10.29 -10.66 -17.53
C VAL A 33 9.85 -12.02 -18.07
N LEU A 34 8.72 -12.52 -17.59
CA LEU A 34 8.23 -13.82 -18.02
C LEU A 34 7.55 -13.79 -19.39
N ALA A 35 7.07 -12.63 -19.78
CA ALA A 35 6.45 -12.47 -21.10
C ALA A 35 7.53 -12.32 -22.18
#